data_da64eb4889baa7f3aba7c34667a1abc3
#
_entry.id   da64eb4889baa7f3aba7c34667a1abc3
#
_cell.length_a   1.000
_cell.length_b   1.000
_cell.length_c   1.000
_cell.angle_alpha   90.00
_cell.angle_beta   90.00
_cell.angle_gamma   90.00
#
_symmetry.space_group_name_H-M   'P 1'
#
loop_
_entity.id
_entity.type
_entity.pdbx_description
1 polymer ?
#
loop_
_entity_poly.entity_id
_entity_poly.type
_entity_poly.pdbx_seq_one_letter_code
_entity_poly.pdbx_strand_id
1 'polypeptide(L)'
;GASHIRMMPGSSITVKSGNVLTLNENYVTACDGQRWNSIVVEPGAILKVFNTTFDNGHFEIEAKSGSTVIVKDSKFKDAAIGIRADEFANVDVDDSEFIFQGFNASYDGEPALEAKTWSGIYAEKSGVRVNAGSFINLLNGVRTLDSKLTVEESNFNNIWEVGNSNISAEKSNGKAIHSGGLPNNTLVSNCTVENSNWGIYTKGVNC
;
A
#
# COMPACT_ATOMS: atom_id res chain seq x y z
N GLY A 1 17.83 19.72 4.07
CA GLY A 1 18.56 18.51 3.58
C GLY A 1 17.84 17.25 3.99
N ALA A 2 18.00 16.20 3.20
CA ALA A 2 17.38 14.90 3.47
C ALA A 2 17.75 14.37 4.86
N SER A 3 16.74 13.94 5.62
CA SER A 3 16.94 13.34 6.94
C SER A 3 16.80 11.82 6.90
N HIS A 4 17.70 11.12 7.60
CA HIS A 4 17.61 9.68 7.76
C HIS A 4 16.96 9.35 9.10
N ILE A 5 15.85 8.64 9.05
CA ILE A 5 15.13 8.13 10.23
C ILE A 5 15.35 6.63 10.27
N ARG A 6 16.12 6.17 11.24
CA ARG A 6 16.36 4.74 11.46
C ARG A 6 15.41 4.21 12.51
N MET A 7 14.60 3.25 12.11
CA MET A 7 13.59 2.64 12.96
C MET A 7 14.10 1.34 13.55
N MET A 8 13.94 1.19 14.87
CA MET A 8 14.25 -0.09 15.53
C MET A 8 13.23 -1.16 15.09
N PRO A 9 13.61 -2.44 15.12
CA PRO A 9 12.69 -3.54 14.83
C PRO A 9 11.40 -3.43 15.66
N GLY A 10 10.25 -3.56 14.99
CA GLY A 10 8.92 -3.49 15.60
C GLY A 10 8.51 -2.11 16.14
N SER A 11 9.34 -1.07 15.99
CA SER A 11 8.96 0.29 16.44
C SER A 11 7.98 0.95 15.48
N SER A 12 7.23 1.92 15.99
CA SER A 12 6.28 2.73 15.23
C SER A 12 6.44 4.22 15.54
N ILE A 13 6.07 5.06 14.58
CA ILE A 13 5.79 6.48 14.80
C ILE A 13 4.28 6.62 14.86
N THR A 14 3.74 7.34 15.83
CA THR A 14 2.29 7.57 15.93
C THR A 14 1.96 9.05 15.75
N VAL A 15 1.15 9.34 14.75
CA VAL A 15 0.55 10.67 14.56
C VAL A 15 -0.76 10.69 15.31
N LYS A 16 -0.77 11.39 16.46
CA LYS A 16 -1.92 11.45 17.35
C LYS A 16 -3.08 12.25 16.77
N SER A 17 -4.30 11.89 17.14
CA SER A 17 -5.54 12.57 16.74
C SER A 17 -5.41 14.10 16.82
N GLY A 18 -5.92 14.78 15.79
CA GLY A 18 -5.87 16.24 15.67
C GLY A 18 -4.50 16.83 15.29
N ASN A 19 -3.46 16.00 15.14
CA ASN A 19 -2.14 16.47 14.74
C ASN A 19 -1.87 16.22 13.25
N VAL A 20 -0.91 16.97 12.73
CA VAL A 20 -0.37 16.84 11.38
C VAL A 20 1.11 16.51 11.47
N LEU A 21 1.52 15.40 10.86
CA LEU A 21 2.94 15.12 10.62
C LEU A 21 3.24 15.35 9.13
N THR A 22 4.30 16.07 8.86
CA THR A 22 4.82 16.21 7.49
C THR A 22 6.21 15.60 7.41
N LEU A 23 6.40 14.67 6.51
CA LEU A 23 7.70 14.14 6.09
C LEU A 23 8.02 14.71 4.72
N ASN A 24 9.18 15.29 4.57
CA ASN A 24 9.64 15.85 3.31
C ASN A 24 11.14 15.59 3.13
N GLU A 25 11.52 15.01 2.00
CA GLU A 25 12.90 14.65 1.70
C GLU A 25 13.52 13.73 2.77
N ASN A 26 12.79 12.73 3.23
CA ASN A 26 13.27 11.80 4.25
C ASN A 26 13.60 10.42 3.66
N TYR A 27 14.46 9.69 4.35
CA TYR A 27 14.68 8.27 4.16
C TYR A 27 14.38 7.55 5.48
N VAL A 28 13.28 6.78 5.50
CA VAL A 28 12.82 6.04 6.68
C VAL A 28 13.11 4.57 6.45
N THR A 29 13.96 3.97 7.27
CA THR A 29 14.40 2.59 7.07
C THR A 29 14.54 1.84 8.39
N ALA A 30 14.53 0.52 8.31
CA ALA A 30 14.82 -0.34 9.43
C ALA A 30 16.30 -0.30 9.83
N CYS A 31 16.57 -0.51 11.12
CA CYS A 31 17.89 -0.89 11.59
C CYS A 31 18.12 -2.39 11.39
N ASP A 32 19.35 -2.78 11.08
CA ASP A 32 19.84 -4.17 11.10
C ASP A 32 19.05 -5.18 10.22
N GLY A 33 18.43 -4.70 9.13
CA GLY A 33 17.75 -5.58 8.18
C GLY A 33 16.47 -6.23 8.69
N GLN A 34 15.97 -5.84 9.86
CA GLN A 34 14.66 -6.29 10.39
C GLN A 34 13.59 -5.24 10.11
N ARG A 35 12.33 -5.67 10.02
CA ARG A 35 11.24 -4.74 9.74
C ARG A 35 10.90 -3.87 10.94
N TRP A 36 10.74 -2.56 10.70
CA TRP A 36 10.00 -1.69 11.61
C TRP A 36 8.48 -1.87 11.40
N ASN A 37 7.66 -1.43 12.33
CA ASN A 37 6.25 -1.73 12.25
C ASN A 37 5.51 -0.79 11.30
N SER A 38 5.27 0.48 11.71
CA SER A 38 4.49 1.41 10.88
C SER A 38 4.62 2.87 11.31
N ILE A 39 4.19 3.79 10.42
CA ILE A 39 3.69 5.09 10.83
C ILE A 39 2.18 4.96 10.99
N VAL A 40 1.71 4.98 12.24
CA VAL A 40 0.30 4.89 12.60
C VAL A 40 -0.32 6.28 12.58
N VAL A 41 -1.34 6.48 11.75
CA VAL A 41 -2.10 7.73 11.67
C VAL A 41 -3.44 7.53 12.38
N GLU A 42 -3.58 8.10 13.58
CA GLU A 42 -4.77 7.93 14.42
C GLU A 42 -6.01 8.65 13.81
N PRO A 43 -7.22 8.31 14.27
CA PRO A 43 -8.45 8.96 13.83
C PRO A 43 -8.38 10.50 13.92
N GLY A 44 -8.70 11.18 12.82
CA GLY A 44 -8.64 12.65 12.73
C GLY A 44 -7.23 13.24 12.64
N ALA A 45 -6.19 12.40 12.56
CA ALA A 45 -4.83 12.85 12.28
C ALA A 45 -4.57 12.93 10.77
N ILE A 46 -3.56 13.70 10.40
CA ILE A 46 -3.13 13.86 9.00
C ILE A 46 -1.64 13.55 8.88
N LEU A 47 -1.30 12.67 7.94
CA LEU A 47 0.07 12.44 7.50
C LEU A 47 0.25 13.01 6.09
N LYS A 48 1.27 13.84 5.91
CA LYS A 48 1.70 14.35 4.61
C LYS A 48 3.11 13.84 4.32
N VAL A 49 3.30 13.25 3.14
CA VAL A 49 4.56 12.63 2.73
C VAL A 49 4.94 13.18 1.35
N PHE A 50 6.10 13.78 1.27
CA PHE A 50 6.63 14.35 0.04
C PHE A 50 8.09 13.91 -0.17
N ASN A 51 8.46 13.54 -1.40
CA ASN A 51 9.85 13.22 -1.76
C ASN A 51 10.54 12.26 -0.74
N THR A 52 9.80 11.32 -0.18
CA THR A 52 10.26 10.47 0.93
C THR A 52 10.35 9.02 0.48
N THR A 53 11.42 8.36 0.88
CA THR A 53 11.57 6.91 0.67
C THR A 53 11.36 6.18 1.99
N PHE A 54 10.48 5.20 1.97
CA PHE A 54 10.30 4.20 3.02
C PHE A 54 10.94 2.89 2.59
N ASP A 55 11.53 2.17 3.54
CA ASP A 55 12.23 0.93 3.27
C ASP A 55 12.07 -0.05 4.44
N ASN A 56 11.68 -1.30 4.12
CA ASN A 56 11.58 -2.39 5.08
C ASN A 56 10.57 -2.19 6.23
N GLY A 57 9.43 -1.54 5.97
CA GLY A 57 8.33 -1.52 6.92
C GLY A 57 7.50 -2.81 6.90
N HIS A 58 6.83 -3.13 7.99
CA HIS A 58 5.75 -4.12 7.98
C HIS A 58 4.53 -3.50 7.28
N PHE A 59 3.95 -2.45 7.85
CA PHE A 59 3.13 -1.48 7.13
C PHE A 59 3.88 -0.16 7.14
N GLU A 60 4.27 0.38 6.01
CA GLU A 60 5.00 1.65 6.07
C GLU A 60 4.09 2.78 6.55
N ILE A 61 2.82 2.76 6.14
CA ILE A 61 1.79 3.66 6.67
C ILE A 61 0.56 2.83 7.05
N GLU A 62 0.03 3.07 8.24
CA GLU A 62 -1.21 2.51 8.74
C GLU A 62 -2.20 3.62 9.05
N ALA A 63 -3.12 3.88 8.12
CA ALA A 63 -4.16 4.89 8.24
C ALA A 63 -5.36 4.33 8.98
N LYS A 64 -5.59 4.77 10.21
CA LYS A 64 -6.73 4.36 11.04
C LYS A 64 -8.00 5.10 10.66
N SER A 65 -9.14 4.61 11.14
CA SER A 65 -10.47 5.12 10.84
C SER A 65 -10.55 6.65 10.90
N GLY A 66 -11.01 7.28 9.80
CA GLY A 66 -11.17 8.74 9.72
C GLY A 66 -9.87 9.55 9.67
N SER A 67 -8.72 8.91 9.49
CA SER A 67 -7.46 9.60 9.25
C SER A 67 -7.32 10.03 7.79
N THR A 68 -6.35 10.90 7.52
CA THR A 68 -6.01 11.33 6.16
C THR A 68 -4.52 11.14 5.89
N VAL A 69 -4.21 10.50 4.76
CA VAL A 69 -2.84 10.30 4.28
C VAL A 69 -2.72 10.90 2.88
N ILE A 70 -1.75 11.77 2.71
CA ILE A 70 -1.42 12.41 1.44
C ILE A 70 0.03 12.09 1.11
N VAL A 71 0.25 11.43 -0.02
CA VAL A 71 1.57 11.00 -0.48
C VAL A 71 1.83 11.55 -1.86
N LYS A 72 2.99 12.14 -2.05
CA LYS A 72 3.41 12.65 -3.36
C LYS A 72 4.92 12.44 -3.58
N ASP A 73 5.30 12.13 -4.83
CA ASP A 73 6.70 12.00 -5.26
C ASP A 73 7.52 11.06 -4.32
N SER A 74 6.92 9.97 -3.86
CA SER A 74 7.49 9.16 -2.79
C SER A 74 7.65 7.69 -3.18
N LYS A 75 8.49 6.95 -2.44
CA LYS A 75 8.81 5.57 -2.76
C LYS A 75 8.65 4.66 -1.57
N PHE A 76 7.97 3.54 -1.78
CA PHE A 76 7.71 2.47 -0.81
C PHE A 76 8.44 1.21 -1.27
N LYS A 77 9.45 0.79 -0.50
CA LYS A 77 10.33 -0.33 -0.84
C LYS A 77 10.22 -1.47 0.14
N ASP A 78 10.09 -2.66 -0.39
CA ASP A 78 10.20 -3.91 0.38
C ASP A 78 9.28 -4.00 1.61
N ALA A 79 8.17 -3.25 1.61
CA ALA A 79 7.13 -3.34 2.63
C ALA A 79 6.30 -4.63 2.47
N ALA A 80 5.75 -5.14 3.56
CA ALA A 80 4.70 -6.15 3.44
C ALA A 80 3.42 -5.52 2.87
N ILE A 81 3.05 -4.33 3.31
CA ILE A 81 2.05 -3.46 2.70
C ILE A 81 2.59 -2.03 2.75
N GLY A 82 2.63 -1.34 1.60
CA GLY A 82 3.06 0.06 1.58
C GLY A 82 2.11 0.94 2.39
N ILE A 83 0.82 0.97 2.03
CA ILE A 83 -0.21 1.71 2.75
C ILE A 83 -1.36 0.78 3.10
N ARG A 84 -1.67 0.66 4.38
CA ARG A 84 -2.89 0.03 4.89
C ARG A 84 -3.87 1.10 5.34
N ALA A 85 -5.10 1.05 4.84
CA ALA A 85 -6.17 1.97 5.22
C ALA A 85 -7.34 1.20 5.83
N ASP A 86 -7.65 1.50 7.07
CA ASP A 86 -8.77 0.95 7.81
C ASP A 86 -9.97 1.92 7.75
N GLU A 87 -11.16 1.43 7.99
CA GLU A 87 -12.48 2.07 7.95
C GLU A 87 -12.51 3.61 7.92
N PHE A 88 -13.11 4.19 6.87
CA PHE A 88 -13.27 5.64 6.68
C PHE A 88 -11.97 6.47 6.60
N ALA A 89 -10.81 5.83 6.46
CA ALA A 89 -9.58 6.54 6.14
C ALA A 89 -9.63 7.11 4.72
N ASN A 90 -8.94 8.24 4.50
CA ASN A 90 -8.77 8.82 3.18
C ASN A 90 -7.30 8.77 2.79
N VAL A 91 -7.00 8.14 1.65
CA VAL A 91 -5.65 8.00 1.10
C VAL A 91 -5.60 8.62 -0.28
N ASP A 92 -4.72 9.57 -0.45
CA ASP A 92 -4.44 10.25 -1.73
C ASP A 92 -2.96 10.07 -2.07
N VAL A 93 -2.69 9.38 -3.17
CA VAL A 93 -1.35 9.06 -3.66
C VAL A 93 -1.17 9.65 -5.05
N ASP A 94 -0.13 10.43 -5.23
CA ASP A 94 0.22 11.07 -6.49
C ASP A 94 1.71 10.82 -6.80
N ASP A 95 2.04 10.47 -8.04
CA ASP A 95 3.39 10.33 -8.58
C ASP A 95 4.35 9.52 -7.69
N SER A 96 3.88 8.35 -7.21
CA SER A 96 4.62 7.57 -6.21
C SER A 96 4.81 6.12 -6.63
N GLU A 97 5.91 5.51 -6.15
CA GLU A 97 6.34 4.16 -6.52
C GLU A 97 6.19 3.18 -5.34
N PHE A 98 5.62 2.03 -5.62
CA PHE A 98 5.55 0.87 -4.72
C PHE A 98 6.31 -0.29 -5.36
N ILE A 99 7.42 -0.70 -4.76
CA ILE A 99 8.31 -1.70 -5.36
C ILE A 99 8.77 -2.73 -4.33
N PHE A 100 8.75 -3.99 -4.75
CA PHE A 100 9.43 -5.06 -4.05
C PHE A 100 10.70 -5.46 -4.80
N GLN A 101 11.86 -5.30 -4.18
CA GLN A 101 13.16 -5.58 -4.79
C GLN A 101 13.75 -6.93 -4.35
N GLY A 102 13.05 -7.65 -3.50
CA GLY A 102 13.49 -8.91 -2.97
C GLY A 102 14.22 -8.75 -1.64
N PHE A 103 13.48 -8.82 -0.57
CA PHE A 103 14.03 -8.88 0.76
C PHE A 103 14.56 -10.30 1.02
N ASN A 104 15.86 -10.45 1.19
CA ASN A 104 16.49 -11.68 1.68
C ASN A 104 16.31 -11.86 3.19
N ALA A 105 15.20 -11.43 3.76
CA ALA A 105 14.87 -11.83 5.08
C ALA A 105 14.22 -13.19 4.98
N SER A 106 14.93 -14.19 5.38
CA SER A 106 14.33 -15.34 6.02
C SER A 106 13.53 -14.79 7.20
N TYR A 107 12.26 -14.50 6.98
CA TYR A 107 11.32 -14.15 8.02
C TYR A 107 11.03 -15.46 8.79
N ASP A 108 12.00 -15.84 9.63
CA ASP A 108 11.89 -16.96 10.53
C ASP A 108 10.79 -16.62 11.55
N GLY A 109 9.59 -17.13 11.30
CA GLY A 109 8.54 -17.23 12.30
C GLY A 109 7.24 -16.49 12.08
N GLU A 110 7.09 -15.67 11.03
CA GLU A 110 5.76 -15.20 10.68
C GLU A 110 5.04 -16.29 9.86
N PRO A 111 3.82 -16.69 10.26
CA PRO A 111 3.00 -17.58 9.45
C PRO A 111 2.87 -16.97 8.07
N ALA A 112 2.89 -17.79 7.03
CA ALA A 112 2.72 -17.38 5.65
C ALA A 112 1.60 -16.34 5.62
N LEU A 113 2.01 -15.09 5.46
CA LEU A 113 1.14 -13.95 5.62
C LEU A 113 -0.07 -14.17 4.72
N GLU A 114 -1.26 -14.11 5.30
CA GLU A 114 -2.53 -14.30 4.60
C GLU A 114 -2.52 -13.52 3.27
N ALA A 115 -3.39 -13.86 2.33
CA ALA A 115 -3.52 -13.26 0.98
C ALA A 115 -3.59 -11.71 0.91
N LYS A 116 -3.36 -11.02 2.01
CA LYS A 116 -3.37 -9.56 2.18
C LYS A 116 -1.98 -8.92 2.12
N THR A 117 -0.92 -9.72 2.07
CA THR A 117 0.46 -9.23 2.14
C THR A 117 1.06 -8.98 0.77
N TRP A 118 2.12 -8.17 0.74
CA TRP A 118 2.81 -7.76 -0.48
C TRP A 118 1.93 -6.94 -1.42
N SER A 119 1.10 -6.07 -0.84
CA SER A 119 0.29 -5.10 -1.58
C SER A 119 0.94 -3.73 -1.53
N GLY A 120 0.88 -3.00 -2.63
CA GLY A 120 1.23 -1.58 -2.62
C GLY A 120 0.27 -0.84 -1.69
N ILE A 121 -1.03 -0.97 -1.94
CA ILE A 121 -2.09 -0.39 -1.11
C ILE A 121 -3.13 -1.46 -0.78
N TYR A 122 -3.49 -1.56 0.49
CA TYR A 122 -4.64 -2.33 0.97
C TYR A 122 -5.60 -1.43 1.72
N ALA A 123 -6.87 -1.43 1.34
CA ALA A 123 -7.87 -0.59 1.99
C ALA A 123 -9.17 -1.33 2.23
N GLU A 124 -9.79 -1.08 3.38
CA GLU A 124 -11.09 -1.61 3.75
C GLU A 124 -12.02 -0.48 4.20
N LYS A 125 -13.22 -0.39 3.58
CA LYS A 125 -14.23 0.64 3.84
C LYS A 125 -13.69 2.08 3.84
N SER A 126 -12.77 2.37 2.92
CA SER A 126 -11.99 3.61 2.90
C SER A 126 -12.09 4.31 1.54
N GLY A 127 -11.65 5.56 1.47
CA GLY A 127 -11.46 6.28 0.22
C GLY A 127 -10.01 6.19 -0.24
N VAL A 128 -9.76 5.71 -1.45
CA VAL A 128 -8.42 5.64 -2.04
C VAL A 128 -8.41 6.31 -3.41
N ARG A 129 -7.51 7.24 -3.59
CA ARG A 129 -7.17 7.82 -4.89
C ARG A 129 -5.69 7.58 -5.18
N VAL A 130 -5.40 7.08 -6.37
CA VAL A 130 -4.05 6.92 -6.90
C VAL A 130 -3.99 7.59 -8.26
N ASN A 131 -3.08 8.50 -8.43
CA ASN A 131 -2.77 9.14 -9.71
C ASN A 131 -1.29 9.00 -10.02
N ALA A 132 -0.94 8.65 -11.25
CA ALA A 132 0.43 8.45 -11.71
C ALA A 132 1.27 7.49 -10.80
N GLY A 133 0.61 6.49 -10.21
CA GLY A 133 1.26 5.50 -9.35
C GLY A 133 2.02 4.44 -10.14
N SER A 134 3.14 3.96 -9.62
CA SER A 134 3.93 2.86 -10.18
C SER A 134 3.98 1.70 -9.20
N PHE A 135 3.54 0.50 -9.62
CA PHE A 135 3.47 -0.70 -8.81
C PHE A 135 4.28 -1.81 -9.47
N ILE A 136 5.36 -2.26 -8.82
CA ILE A 136 6.35 -3.14 -9.44
C ILE A 136 6.68 -4.32 -8.54
N ASN A 137 6.68 -5.55 -9.10
CA ASN A 137 7.07 -6.77 -8.39
C ASN A 137 6.26 -7.05 -7.12
N LEU A 138 4.96 -6.85 -7.13
CA LEU A 138 4.08 -7.04 -5.98
C LEU A 138 3.17 -8.24 -6.18
N LEU A 139 2.62 -8.80 -5.10
CA LEU A 139 1.53 -9.76 -5.19
C LEU A 139 0.20 -9.09 -5.53
N ASN A 140 -0.02 -7.87 -5.06
CA ASN A 140 -1.14 -7.04 -5.48
C ASN A 140 -0.68 -5.59 -5.60
N GLY A 141 -1.13 -4.87 -6.61
CA GLY A 141 -0.90 -3.44 -6.73
C GLY A 141 -1.78 -2.67 -5.74
N VAL A 142 -3.05 -2.51 -6.07
CA VAL A 142 -4.07 -1.89 -5.21
C VAL A 142 -5.18 -2.90 -4.92
N ARG A 143 -5.43 -3.16 -3.64
CA ARG A 143 -6.51 -4.04 -3.20
C ARG A 143 -7.46 -3.31 -2.27
N THR A 144 -8.73 -3.28 -2.61
CA THR A 144 -9.75 -2.62 -1.79
C THR A 144 -10.94 -3.54 -1.54
N LEU A 145 -11.53 -3.41 -0.35
CA LEU A 145 -12.78 -4.05 0.04
C LEU A 145 -13.75 -2.98 0.55
N ASP A 146 -14.99 -2.99 0.07
CA ASP A 146 -16.04 -2.04 0.45
C ASP A 146 -15.61 -0.57 0.42
N SER A 147 -14.74 -0.20 -0.52
CA SER A 147 -14.05 1.09 -0.55
C SER A 147 -14.34 1.85 -1.85
N LYS A 148 -14.30 3.19 -1.78
CA LYS A 148 -14.24 4.02 -2.97
C LYS A 148 -12.82 4.00 -3.53
N LEU A 149 -12.66 3.67 -4.81
CA LEU A 149 -11.37 3.58 -5.46
C LEU A 149 -11.34 4.42 -6.75
N THR A 150 -10.34 5.25 -6.87
CA THR A 150 -9.97 5.92 -8.12
C THR A 150 -8.50 5.63 -8.43
N VAL A 151 -8.22 5.10 -9.61
CA VAL A 151 -6.85 4.85 -10.10
C VAL A 151 -6.73 5.43 -11.50
N GLU A 152 -5.83 6.38 -11.66
CA GLU A 152 -5.64 7.09 -12.92
C GLU A 152 -4.16 7.11 -13.29
N GLU A 153 -3.86 7.10 -14.59
CA GLU A 153 -2.52 7.29 -15.17
C GLU A 153 -1.42 6.39 -14.56
N SER A 154 -1.79 5.22 -14.01
CA SER A 154 -0.92 4.39 -13.20
C SER A 154 -0.41 3.17 -13.94
N ASN A 155 0.78 2.71 -13.56
CA ASN A 155 1.46 1.58 -14.17
C ASN A 155 1.60 0.42 -13.19
N PHE A 156 1.25 -0.78 -13.66
CA PHE A 156 1.36 -2.02 -12.90
C PHE A 156 2.22 -3.00 -13.70
N ASN A 157 3.37 -3.35 -13.18
CA ASN A 157 4.29 -4.24 -13.84
C ASN A 157 4.73 -5.38 -12.93
N ASN A 158 4.67 -6.60 -13.47
CA ASN A 158 5.11 -7.79 -12.74
C ASN A 158 4.33 -8.01 -11.44
N ILE A 159 3.00 -7.96 -11.52
CA ILE A 159 2.09 -8.25 -10.42
C ILE A 159 1.63 -9.69 -10.53
N TRP A 160 2.15 -10.57 -9.67
CA TRP A 160 1.92 -11.99 -9.85
C TRP A 160 1.93 -12.81 -8.56
N GLU A 161 1.25 -13.92 -8.60
CA GLU A 161 1.16 -14.86 -7.50
C GLU A 161 2.30 -15.87 -7.56
N VAL A 162 2.94 -16.09 -6.44
CA VAL A 162 3.90 -17.18 -6.28
C VAL A 162 3.15 -18.45 -5.87
N GLY A 163 2.86 -19.29 -6.85
CA GLY A 163 2.47 -20.70 -6.67
C GLY A 163 1.12 -20.98 -6.01
N ASN A 164 0.08 -21.14 -6.76
CA ASN A 164 -0.91 -22.22 -6.66
C ASN A 164 -2.06 -21.99 -7.66
N SER A 165 -2.11 -22.77 -8.73
CA SER A 165 -3.11 -22.67 -9.80
C SER A 165 -4.54 -23.09 -9.40
N ASN A 166 -4.77 -23.49 -8.15
CA ASN A 166 -6.04 -24.03 -7.68
C ASN A 166 -6.85 -23.09 -6.76
N ILE A 167 -6.42 -21.84 -6.59
CA ILE A 167 -7.16 -20.87 -5.78
C ILE A 167 -8.13 -20.10 -6.68
N SER A 168 -9.37 -19.93 -6.21
CA SER A 168 -10.35 -19.13 -6.95
C SER A 168 -9.83 -17.70 -7.17
N ALA A 169 -10.16 -17.09 -8.31
CA ALA A 169 -9.75 -15.73 -8.66
C ALA A 169 -10.02 -14.68 -7.57
N GLU A 170 -11.00 -14.93 -6.71
CA GLU A 170 -11.34 -14.06 -5.58
C GLU A 170 -10.31 -14.11 -4.46
N LYS A 171 -9.75 -15.28 -4.20
CA LYS A 171 -8.77 -15.52 -3.12
C LYS A 171 -7.33 -15.42 -3.61
N SER A 172 -7.10 -15.46 -4.93
CA SER A 172 -5.77 -15.40 -5.49
C SER A 172 -5.14 -14.01 -5.36
N ASN A 173 -3.84 -13.96 -5.26
CA ASN A 173 -3.02 -12.76 -5.46
C ASN A 173 -2.76 -12.53 -6.96
N GLY A 174 -1.83 -11.69 -7.32
CA GLY A 174 -1.46 -11.41 -8.70
C GLY A 174 -2.39 -10.46 -9.42
N LYS A 175 -3.13 -9.63 -8.70
CA LYS A 175 -4.03 -8.62 -9.27
C LYS A 175 -3.40 -7.24 -9.25
N ALA A 176 -3.33 -6.62 -10.42
CA ALA A 176 -2.91 -5.21 -10.50
C ALA A 176 -3.87 -4.34 -9.68
N ILE A 177 -5.16 -4.48 -9.93
CA ILE A 177 -6.21 -3.79 -9.18
C ILE A 177 -7.27 -4.81 -8.78
N HIS A 178 -7.57 -4.87 -7.49
CA HIS A 178 -8.65 -5.66 -6.92
C HIS A 178 -9.61 -4.77 -6.13
N SER A 179 -10.83 -4.61 -6.63
CA SER A 179 -11.90 -3.93 -5.92
C SER A 179 -13.03 -4.92 -5.65
N GLY A 180 -13.28 -5.20 -4.37
CA GLY A 180 -14.30 -6.16 -3.93
C GLY A 180 -15.27 -5.56 -2.92
N GLY A 181 -16.42 -6.26 -2.70
CA GLY A 181 -17.41 -5.89 -1.70
C GLY A 181 -18.68 -5.25 -2.27
N LEU A 182 -19.34 -4.41 -1.47
CA LEU A 182 -20.58 -3.72 -1.83
C LEU A 182 -20.35 -2.70 -2.97
N PRO A 183 -21.41 -2.18 -3.63
CA PRO A 183 -21.28 -1.36 -4.83
C PRO A 183 -20.33 -0.19 -4.59
N ASN A 184 -19.14 -0.36 -5.09
CA ASN A 184 -18.04 0.57 -4.93
C ASN A 184 -17.99 1.48 -6.15
N ASN A 185 -17.85 2.77 -5.93
CA ASN A 185 -17.49 3.68 -6.99
C ASN A 185 -16.01 3.45 -7.33
N THR A 186 -15.75 2.49 -8.20
CA THR A 186 -14.42 2.22 -8.72
C THR A 186 -14.27 2.87 -10.09
N LEU A 187 -13.31 3.77 -10.19
CA LEU A 187 -12.90 4.37 -11.44
C LEU A 187 -11.45 3.96 -11.74
N VAL A 188 -11.21 3.42 -12.92
CA VAL A 188 -9.87 3.12 -13.41
C VAL A 188 -9.75 3.70 -14.81
N SER A 189 -8.79 4.57 -15.05
CA SER A 189 -8.56 5.21 -16.34
C SER A 189 -7.08 5.39 -16.67
N ASN A 190 -6.73 5.29 -17.94
CA ASN A 190 -5.39 5.52 -18.47
C ASN A 190 -4.29 4.70 -17.75
N CYS A 191 -4.60 3.48 -17.31
CA CYS A 191 -3.66 2.62 -16.62
C CYS A 191 -3.04 1.59 -17.56
N THR A 192 -1.77 1.28 -17.33
CA THR A 192 -1.07 0.20 -18.02
C THR A 192 -0.85 -0.98 -17.06
N VAL A 193 -1.12 -2.18 -17.53
CA VAL A 193 -0.88 -3.42 -16.78
C VAL A 193 -0.08 -4.37 -17.66
N GLU A 194 1.13 -4.69 -17.20
CA GLU A 194 2.06 -5.57 -17.91
C GLU A 194 2.54 -6.71 -17.01
N ASN A 195 2.81 -7.86 -17.61
CA ASN A 195 3.39 -9.01 -16.90
C ASN A 195 2.66 -9.36 -15.59
N SER A 196 1.33 -9.34 -15.59
CA SER A 196 0.53 -9.59 -14.39
C SER A 196 -0.41 -10.78 -14.61
N ASN A 197 -0.69 -11.56 -13.56
CA ASN A 197 -1.63 -12.68 -13.66
C ASN A 197 -3.04 -12.20 -13.98
N TRP A 198 -3.45 -11.12 -13.34
CA TRP A 198 -4.76 -10.49 -13.52
C TRP A 198 -4.59 -8.97 -13.62
N GLY A 199 -5.26 -8.36 -14.57
CA GLY A 199 -5.31 -6.91 -14.68
C GLY A 199 -6.21 -6.31 -13.61
N ILE A 200 -7.45 -6.02 -13.97
CA ILE A 200 -8.45 -5.45 -13.08
C ILE A 200 -9.46 -6.52 -12.71
N TYR A 201 -9.64 -6.75 -11.42
CA TYR A 201 -10.64 -7.66 -10.87
C TYR A 201 -11.60 -6.88 -9.99
N THR A 202 -12.88 -6.88 -10.35
CA THR A 202 -13.96 -6.24 -9.58
C THR A 202 -15.01 -7.28 -9.22
N LYS A 203 -15.50 -7.25 -7.98
CA LYS A 203 -16.58 -8.11 -7.51
C LYS A 203 -17.61 -7.32 -6.71
N GLY A 204 -18.88 -7.50 -7.03
CA GLY A 204 -19.98 -6.81 -6.34
C GLY A 204 -20.17 -5.35 -6.78
N VAL A 205 -19.59 -4.97 -7.92
CA VAL A 205 -19.75 -3.63 -8.51
C VAL A 205 -20.89 -3.65 -9.50
N ASN A 206 -21.81 -2.71 -9.39
CA ASN A 206 -22.69 -2.38 -10.51
C ASN A 206 -21.87 -1.52 -11.49
N CYS A 207 -21.49 -2.12 -12.60
CA CYS A 207 -20.90 -1.38 -13.72
C CYS A 207 -21.97 -0.58 -14.45
#